data_b310580372c43739c9c158e11b0dfbff
#
_entry.id   b310580372c43739c9c158e11b0dfbff
#
_cell.length_a   1.000
_cell.length_b   1.000
_cell.length_c   1.000
_cell.angle_alpha   90.00
_cell.angle_beta   90.00
_cell.angle_gamma   90.00
#
_symmetry.space_group_name_H-M   'P 1'
#
loop_
_entity.id
_entity.type
_entity.pdbx_description
1 polymer ?
#
loop_
_entity_poly.entity_id
_entity_poly.type
_entity_poly.pdbx_seq_one_letter_code
_entity_poly.pdbx_strand_id
1 'polypeptide(L)'
;MDVLLELGNDVARLWATYAPTYLNGVKNTLILAVIATLFGCIIGLLCGVLNTIPYAPHDHFLKKFFLKLIRALVRIYVEVFRGTPMVLQAVFIYYGLPYFTHNEVSFTGYSGMWLASIIIVSINTGAYMAESVRGGIISIDPGQTEGAKAIGMTHWQTMMNVILPQAIRNIMPQIGNNFIINIKDTSVMFIIGFMEFFAVHRTIVGNNFLYFPSAVIEMVGYLTLTLLASFGLRAIEKRLDGDSSYQLAHTDQLTMAAGTYSHPARSSPFDEKSTDQIKKTRLSLKHGRNRGER
;
A
#
# COMPACT_ATOMS: atom_id res chain seq x y z
N MET A 1 32.32 11.28 -25.06
CA MET A 1 32.18 12.51 -24.21
C MET A 1 31.14 13.44 -24.82
N ASP A 2 31.10 13.57 -26.15
CA ASP A 2 30.21 14.48 -26.88
C ASP A 2 28.72 14.18 -26.71
N VAL A 3 28.31 12.91 -26.71
CA VAL A 3 26.90 12.49 -26.53
C VAL A 3 26.33 12.89 -25.13
N LEU A 4 27.15 12.80 -24.09
CA LEU A 4 26.72 13.20 -22.73
C LEU A 4 26.61 14.73 -22.58
N LEU A 5 27.47 15.47 -23.27
CA LEU A 5 27.40 16.93 -23.33
C LEU A 5 26.16 17.40 -24.10
N GLU A 6 25.89 16.76 -25.25
CA GLU A 6 24.68 17.02 -26.04
C GLU A 6 23.41 16.74 -25.23
N LEU A 7 23.34 15.58 -24.56
CA LEU A 7 22.24 15.24 -23.68
C LEU A 7 22.05 16.29 -22.56
N GLY A 8 23.14 16.70 -21.91
CA GLY A 8 23.12 17.74 -20.88
C GLY A 8 22.56 19.07 -21.40
N ASN A 9 22.98 19.48 -22.59
CA ASN A 9 22.51 20.71 -23.22
C ASN A 9 21.01 20.62 -23.60
N ASP A 10 20.55 19.49 -24.09
CA ASP A 10 19.13 19.26 -24.42
C ASP A 10 18.27 19.26 -23.18
N VAL A 11 18.69 18.59 -22.11
CA VAL A 11 18.00 18.60 -20.81
C VAL A 11 17.92 20.03 -20.27
N ALA A 12 19.00 20.79 -20.27
CA ALA A 12 19.04 22.19 -19.82
C ALA A 12 18.11 23.08 -20.65
N ARG A 13 18.12 22.91 -21.98
CA ARG A 13 17.22 23.64 -22.89
C ARG A 13 15.74 23.33 -22.64
N LEU A 14 15.38 22.04 -22.51
CA LEU A 14 14.01 21.65 -22.21
C LEU A 14 13.56 22.18 -20.85
N TRP A 15 14.40 22.09 -19.85
CA TRP A 15 14.09 22.64 -18.53
C TRP A 15 13.89 24.16 -18.58
N ALA A 16 14.82 24.89 -19.21
CA ALA A 16 14.70 26.35 -19.33
C ALA A 16 13.42 26.80 -20.04
N THR A 17 12.98 26.03 -21.04
CA THR A 17 11.78 26.36 -21.84
C THR A 17 10.50 25.92 -21.17
N TYR A 18 10.46 24.73 -20.56
CA TYR A 18 9.22 24.06 -20.12
C TYR A 18 9.13 23.86 -18.60
N ALA A 19 10.03 24.42 -17.80
CA ALA A 19 10.02 24.26 -16.33
C ALA A 19 8.64 24.57 -15.70
N PRO A 20 7.93 25.68 -16.06
CA PRO A 20 6.61 25.94 -15.49
C PRO A 20 5.58 24.84 -15.81
N THR A 21 5.66 24.25 -17.01
CA THR A 21 4.77 23.16 -17.43
C THR A 21 5.07 21.88 -16.67
N TYR A 22 6.35 21.52 -16.53
CA TYR A 22 6.78 20.38 -15.69
C TYR A 22 6.33 20.55 -14.22
N LEU A 23 6.53 21.73 -13.64
CA LEU A 23 6.12 22.01 -12.27
C LEU A 23 4.61 21.95 -12.06
N ASN A 24 3.82 22.38 -13.04
CA ASN A 24 2.36 22.20 -13.01
C ASN A 24 1.98 20.71 -13.05
N GLY A 25 2.67 19.91 -13.87
CA GLY A 25 2.50 18.46 -13.88
C GLY A 25 2.81 17.83 -12.52
N VAL A 26 3.95 18.19 -11.92
CA VAL A 26 4.34 17.77 -10.56
C VAL A 26 3.26 18.13 -9.52
N LYS A 27 2.76 19.37 -9.58
CA LYS A 27 1.67 19.81 -8.70
C LYS A 27 0.44 18.93 -8.83
N ASN A 28 0.01 18.64 -10.06
CA ASN A 28 -1.16 17.80 -10.32
C ASN A 28 -0.95 16.36 -9.83
N THR A 29 0.23 15.79 -10.08
CA THR A 29 0.64 14.48 -9.54
C THR A 29 0.52 14.43 -8.01
N LEU A 30 1.09 15.40 -7.31
CA LEU A 30 1.07 15.44 -5.84
C LEU A 30 -0.34 15.61 -5.28
N ILE A 31 -1.13 16.53 -5.84
CA ILE A 31 -2.51 16.76 -5.39
C ILE A 31 -3.34 15.48 -5.59
N LEU A 32 -3.24 14.87 -6.78
CA LEU A 32 -3.96 13.63 -7.06
C LEU A 32 -3.51 12.50 -6.12
N ALA A 33 -2.21 12.31 -5.93
CA ALA A 33 -1.68 11.27 -5.05
C ALA A 33 -2.16 11.42 -3.60
N VAL A 34 -2.15 12.65 -3.05
CA VAL A 34 -2.65 12.93 -1.69
C VAL A 34 -4.14 12.63 -1.59
N ILE A 35 -4.96 13.20 -2.47
CA ILE A 35 -6.42 13.06 -2.44
C ILE A 35 -6.80 11.58 -2.62
N ALA A 36 -6.22 10.92 -3.61
CA ALA A 36 -6.52 9.52 -3.89
C ALA A 36 -6.07 8.57 -2.76
N THR A 37 -4.94 8.85 -2.11
CA THR A 37 -4.51 8.07 -0.93
C THR A 37 -5.48 8.25 0.22
N LEU A 38 -5.92 9.47 0.51
CA LEU A 38 -6.89 9.74 1.59
C LEU A 38 -8.21 9.00 1.35
N PHE A 39 -8.81 9.15 0.17
CA PHE A 39 -10.05 8.44 -0.17
C PHE A 39 -9.86 6.93 -0.24
N GLY A 40 -8.73 6.46 -0.77
CA GLY A 40 -8.37 5.06 -0.78
C GLY A 40 -8.25 4.47 0.63
N CYS A 41 -7.64 5.20 1.56
CA CYS A 41 -7.59 4.80 2.98
C CYS A 41 -8.98 4.71 3.60
N ILE A 42 -9.88 5.66 3.31
CA ILE A 42 -11.26 5.63 3.81
C ILE A 42 -12.00 4.40 3.26
N ILE A 43 -11.94 4.17 1.95
CA ILE A 43 -12.55 3.00 1.32
C ILE A 43 -11.96 1.70 1.91
N GLY A 44 -10.64 1.62 2.00
CA GLY A 44 -9.94 0.47 2.56
C GLY A 44 -10.30 0.19 4.02
N LEU A 45 -10.41 1.26 4.84
CA LEU A 45 -10.82 1.15 6.24
C LEU A 45 -12.25 0.59 6.35
N LEU A 46 -13.19 1.15 5.59
CA LEU A 46 -14.58 0.67 5.57
C LEU A 46 -14.65 -0.80 5.14
N CYS A 47 -14.01 -1.17 4.04
CA CYS A 47 -13.98 -2.55 3.56
C CYS A 47 -13.28 -3.51 4.54
N GLY A 48 -12.15 -3.10 5.11
CA GLY A 48 -11.40 -3.91 6.07
C GLY A 48 -12.19 -4.17 7.36
N VAL A 49 -12.82 -3.14 7.92
CA VAL A 49 -13.68 -3.27 9.11
C VAL A 49 -14.91 -4.14 8.82
N LEU A 50 -15.59 -3.93 7.68
CA LEU A 50 -16.74 -4.75 7.29
C LEU A 50 -16.39 -6.24 7.18
N ASN A 51 -15.21 -6.57 6.72
CA ASN A 51 -14.73 -7.96 6.64
C ASN A 51 -14.50 -8.61 8.01
N THR A 52 -14.30 -7.82 9.07
CA THR A 52 -13.99 -8.35 10.41
C THR A 52 -15.21 -8.44 11.34
N ILE A 53 -16.40 -7.92 10.94
CA ILE A 53 -17.61 -7.97 11.77
C ILE A 53 -17.99 -9.44 12.04
N PRO A 54 -17.97 -9.94 13.29
CA PRO A 54 -18.31 -11.32 13.58
C PRO A 54 -19.81 -11.59 13.42
N TYR A 55 -20.16 -12.81 13.06
CA TYR A 55 -21.52 -13.31 13.18
C TYR A 55 -21.54 -14.62 13.97
N ALA A 56 -22.49 -14.74 14.90
CA ALA A 56 -22.67 -15.93 15.72
C ALA A 56 -23.62 -16.95 15.04
N PRO A 57 -23.52 -18.24 15.40
CA PRO A 57 -24.49 -19.26 14.94
C PRO A 57 -25.94 -18.90 15.24
N HIS A 58 -26.18 -18.16 16.32
CA HIS A 58 -27.52 -17.78 16.80
C HIS A 58 -28.04 -16.47 16.21
N ASP A 59 -27.24 -15.72 15.42
CA ASP A 59 -27.67 -14.49 14.78
C ASP A 59 -28.81 -14.73 13.79
N HIS A 60 -29.66 -13.72 13.64
CA HIS A 60 -30.80 -13.76 12.72
C HIS A 60 -30.35 -14.07 11.29
N PHE A 61 -31.12 -14.87 10.55
CA PHE A 61 -30.82 -15.29 9.18
C PHE A 61 -30.50 -14.10 8.26
N LEU A 62 -31.28 -13.01 8.35
CA LEU A 62 -31.08 -11.80 7.56
C LEU A 62 -29.70 -11.16 7.83
N LYS A 63 -29.28 -11.05 9.10
CA LYS A 63 -27.96 -10.52 9.47
C LYS A 63 -26.84 -11.35 8.84
N LYS A 64 -26.93 -12.66 8.93
CA LYS A 64 -25.95 -13.59 8.31
C LYS A 64 -25.90 -13.45 6.80
N PHE A 65 -27.07 -13.38 6.17
CA PHE A 65 -27.18 -13.23 4.72
C PHE A 65 -26.53 -11.93 4.25
N PHE A 66 -26.90 -10.78 4.85
CA PHE A 66 -26.33 -9.48 4.49
C PHE A 66 -24.83 -9.40 4.75
N LEU A 67 -24.32 -9.91 5.88
CA LEU A 67 -22.89 -9.92 6.15
C LEU A 67 -22.12 -10.81 5.18
N LYS A 68 -22.66 -11.97 4.80
CA LYS A 68 -22.05 -12.83 3.78
C LYS A 68 -22.03 -12.16 2.42
N LEU A 69 -23.13 -11.50 2.05
CA LEU A 69 -23.24 -10.76 0.78
C LEU A 69 -22.24 -9.61 0.73
N ILE A 70 -22.19 -8.77 1.78
CA ILE A 70 -21.23 -7.64 1.86
C ILE A 70 -19.79 -8.16 1.74
N ARG A 71 -19.43 -9.21 2.47
CA ARG A 71 -18.08 -9.80 2.39
C ARG A 71 -17.78 -10.37 1.01
N ALA A 72 -18.76 -10.97 0.35
CA ALA A 72 -18.59 -11.46 -1.02
C ALA A 72 -18.33 -10.29 -1.98
N LEU A 73 -19.12 -9.22 -1.89
CA LEU A 73 -18.95 -8.01 -2.70
C LEU A 73 -17.59 -7.33 -2.44
N VAL A 74 -17.19 -7.18 -1.18
CA VAL A 74 -15.87 -6.63 -0.84
C VAL A 74 -14.75 -7.52 -1.36
N ARG A 75 -14.89 -8.84 -1.28
CA ARG A 75 -13.91 -9.78 -1.86
C ARG A 75 -13.79 -9.61 -3.37
N ILE A 76 -14.93 -9.59 -4.07
CA ILE A 76 -14.97 -9.39 -5.53
C ILE A 76 -14.30 -8.06 -5.88
N TYR A 77 -14.64 -6.97 -5.18
CA TYR A 77 -14.01 -5.68 -5.37
C TYR A 77 -12.48 -5.76 -5.21
N VAL A 78 -11.99 -6.31 -4.12
CA VAL A 78 -10.56 -6.43 -3.84
C VAL A 78 -9.86 -7.29 -4.90
N GLU A 79 -10.42 -8.45 -5.25
CA GLU A 79 -9.85 -9.35 -6.28
C GLU A 79 -9.80 -8.69 -7.66
N VAL A 80 -10.87 -7.99 -8.07
CA VAL A 80 -10.93 -7.32 -9.37
C VAL A 80 -9.90 -6.20 -9.45
N PHE A 81 -9.88 -5.29 -8.47
CA PHE A 81 -9.02 -4.10 -8.54
C PHE A 81 -7.54 -4.40 -8.24
N ARG A 82 -7.22 -5.48 -7.52
CA ARG A 82 -5.84 -5.95 -7.35
C ARG A 82 -5.38 -6.90 -8.44
N GLY A 83 -6.32 -7.59 -9.09
CA GLY A 83 -6.02 -8.57 -10.14
C GLY A 83 -5.98 -8.00 -11.56
N THR A 84 -6.31 -6.73 -11.76
CA THR A 84 -6.31 -6.09 -13.08
C THR A 84 -5.37 -4.88 -13.14
N PRO A 85 -4.74 -4.60 -14.31
CA PRO A 85 -3.90 -3.42 -14.47
C PRO A 85 -4.70 -2.11 -14.30
N MET A 86 -4.16 -1.15 -13.54
CA MET A 86 -4.84 0.14 -13.30
C MET A 86 -5.11 0.91 -14.60
N VAL A 87 -4.27 0.76 -15.63
CA VAL A 87 -4.49 1.37 -16.94
C VAL A 87 -5.82 0.91 -17.58
N LEU A 88 -6.14 -0.38 -17.46
CA LEU A 88 -7.42 -0.91 -17.96
C LEU A 88 -8.59 -0.42 -17.11
N GLN A 89 -8.42 -0.35 -15.79
CA GLN A 89 -9.43 0.22 -14.89
C GLN A 89 -9.75 1.67 -15.29
N ALA A 90 -8.73 2.47 -15.61
CA ALA A 90 -8.90 3.84 -16.09
C ALA A 90 -9.72 3.90 -17.38
N VAL A 91 -9.41 3.04 -18.36
CA VAL A 91 -10.17 2.94 -19.62
C VAL A 91 -11.63 2.53 -19.37
N PHE A 92 -11.84 1.48 -18.55
CA PHE A 92 -13.19 0.99 -18.25
C PHE A 92 -14.05 2.03 -17.50
N ILE A 93 -13.48 2.74 -16.54
CA ILE A 93 -14.23 3.75 -15.77
C ILE A 93 -14.48 4.99 -16.63
N TYR A 94 -13.45 5.55 -17.26
CA TYR A 94 -13.54 6.82 -17.97
C TYR A 94 -14.34 6.72 -19.27
N TYR A 95 -14.11 5.70 -20.07
CA TYR A 95 -14.78 5.51 -21.36
C TYR A 95 -15.96 4.51 -21.27
N GLY A 96 -15.90 3.53 -20.38
CA GLY A 96 -16.92 2.50 -20.23
C GLY A 96 -18.21 3.05 -19.59
N LEU A 97 -18.11 3.90 -18.57
CA LEU A 97 -19.28 4.51 -17.94
C LEU A 97 -20.16 5.28 -18.95
N PRO A 98 -19.63 6.21 -19.75
CA PRO A 98 -20.39 6.87 -20.82
C PRO A 98 -20.99 5.88 -21.83
N TYR A 99 -20.22 4.85 -22.19
CA TYR A 99 -20.68 3.84 -23.15
C TYR A 99 -21.91 3.08 -22.63
N PHE A 100 -21.89 2.60 -21.39
CA PHE A 100 -23.01 1.85 -20.80
C PHE A 100 -24.20 2.72 -20.40
N THR A 101 -23.98 4.00 -20.12
CA THR A 101 -25.05 4.93 -19.72
C THR A 101 -25.56 5.79 -20.88
N HIS A 102 -25.21 5.46 -22.13
CA HIS A 102 -25.58 6.25 -23.32
C HIS A 102 -25.24 7.73 -23.17
N ASN A 103 -24.08 8.03 -22.54
CA ASN A 103 -23.57 9.38 -22.21
C ASN A 103 -24.38 10.16 -21.15
N GLU A 104 -25.32 9.54 -20.43
CA GLU A 104 -25.99 10.18 -19.30
C GLU A 104 -24.99 10.50 -18.16
N VAL A 105 -24.02 9.61 -17.93
CA VAL A 105 -22.92 9.80 -16.99
C VAL A 105 -21.61 9.89 -17.77
N SER A 106 -21.00 11.07 -17.82
CA SER A 106 -19.75 11.27 -18.54
C SER A 106 -18.81 12.21 -17.79
N PHE A 107 -17.51 11.96 -17.97
CA PHE A 107 -16.45 12.80 -17.41
C PHE A 107 -15.98 13.81 -18.45
N THR A 108 -16.64 14.97 -18.53
CA THR A 108 -16.34 15.97 -19.55
C THR A 108 -15.45 17.09 -19.02
N GLY A 109 -14.56 17.57 -19.89
CA GLY A 109 -13.68 18.69 -19.59
C GLY A 109 -12.63 18.39 -18.51
N TYR A 110 -11.89 19.42 -18.13
CA TYR A 110 -10.78 19.31 -17.18
C TYR A 110 -11.23 18.84 -15.78
N SER A 111 -12.36 19.34 -15.29
CA SER A 111 -12.93 18.92 -14.00
C SER A 111 -13.39 17.45 -14.01
N GLY A 112 -13.92 16.97 -15.13
CA GLY A 112 -14.29 15.56 -15.31
C GLY A 112 -13.07 14.65 -15.29
N MET A 113 -11.98 15.03 -15.93
CA MET A 113 -10.72 14.28 -15.88
C MET A 113 -10.16 14.19 -14.44
N TRP A 114 -10.22 15.29 -13.66
CA TRP A 114 -9.84 15.29 -12.25
C TRP A 114 -10.70 14.32 -11.44
N LEU A 115 -12.01 14.42 -11.57
CA LEU A 115 -12.95 13.55 -10.85
C LEU A 115 -12.71 12.07 -11.19
N ALA A 116 -12.58 11.75 -12.47
CA ALA A 116 -12.28 10.39 -12.92
C ALA A 116 -10.96 9.89 -12.35
N SER A 117 -9.89 10.68 -12.42
CA SER A 117 -8.57 10.33 -11.88
C SER A 117 -8.62 10.06 -10.38
N ILE A 118 -9.30 10.92 -9.61
CA ILE A 118 -9.50 10.72 -8.17
C ILE A 118 -10.24 9.41 -7.91
N ILE A 119 -11.34 9.15 -8.60
CA ILE A 119 -12.14 7.93 -8.44
C ILE A 119 -11.30 6.68 -8.75
N ILE A 120 -10.62 6.66 -9.90
CA ILE A 120 -9.85 5.51 -10.37
C ILE A 120 -8.74 5.17 -9.38
N VAL A 121 -7.89 6.15 -9.04
CA VAL A 121 -6.76 5.91 -8.14
C VAL A 121 -7.24 5.60 -6.71
N SER A 122 -8.31 6.26 -6.24
CA SER A 122 -8.87 5.98 -4.90
C SER A 122 -9.45 4.58 -4.77
N ILE A 123 -10.19 4.11 -5.78
CA ILE A 123 -10.77 2.76 -5.79
C ILE A 123 -9.66 1.72 -5.85
N ASN A 124 -8.64 1.92 -6.70
CA ASN A 124 -7.50 1.01 -6.77
C ASN A 124 -6.75 0.97 -5.42
N THR A 125 -6.35 2.12 -4.88
CA THR A 125 -5.69 2.22 -3.57
C THR A 125 -6.55 1.62 -2.46
N GLY A 126 -7.86 1.83 -2.49
CA GLY A 126 -8.82 1.29 -1.52
C GLY A 126 -8.83 -0.23 -1.47
N ALA A 127 -8.66 -0.90 -2.61
CA ALA A 127 -8.58 -2.36 -2.67
C ALA A 127 -7.30 -2.89 -1.96
N TYR A 128 -6.15 -2.25 -2.17
CA TYR A 128 -4.91 -2.58 -1.45
C TYR A 128 -5.03 -2.26 0.04
N MET A 129 -5.59 -1.11 0.39
CA MET A 129 -5.80 -0.70 1.78
C MET A 129 -6.79 -1.59 2.53
N ALA A 130 -7.83 -2.12 1.88
CA ALA A 130 -8.78 -3.06 2.49
C ALA A 130 -8.08 -4.33 3.01
N GLU A 131 -7.12 -4.85 2.27
CA GLU A 131 -6.29 -5.98 2.69
C GLU A 131 -5.35 -5.59 3.85
N SER A 132 -4.70 -4.43 3.74
CA SER A 132 -3.79 -3.92 4.80
C SER A 132 -4.54 -3.69 6.10
N VAL A 133 -5.73 -3.09 6.06
CA VAL A 133 -6.58 -2.88 7.24
C VAL A 133 -7.03 -4.21 7.85
N ARG A 134 -7.47 -5.16 7.01
CA ARG A 134 -7.82 -6.51 7.47
C ARG A 134 -6.63 -7.18 8.17
N GLY A 135 -5.45 -7.12 7.57
CA GLY A 135 -4.21 -7.64 8.14
C GLY A 135 -3.84 -6.96 9.45
N GLY A 136 -3.93 -5.63 9.52
CA GLY A 136 -3.67 -4.84 10.72
C GLY A 136 -4.62 -5.16 11.88
N ILE A 137 -5.91 -5.39 11.59
CA ILE A 137 -6.88 -5.81 12.62
C ILE A 137 -6.56 -7.22 13.13
N ILE A 138 -6.23 -8.15 12.24
CA ILE A 138 -5.91 -9.54 12.60
C ILE A 138 -4.59 -9.64 13.38
N SER A 139 -3.66 -8.72 13.18
CA SER A 139 -2.37 -8.70 13.88
C SER A 139 -2.47 -8.26 15.34
N ILE A 140 -3.61 -7.73 15.79
CA ILE A 140 -3.83 -7.37 17.19
C ILE A 140 -4.02 -8.64 18.03
N ASP A 141 -3.36 -8.67 19.19
CA ASP A 141 -3.48 -9.80 20.13
C ASP A 141 -4.96 -10.08 20.48
N PRO A 142 -5.44 -11.32 20.29
CA PRO A 142 -6.81 -11.71 20.65
C PRO A 142 -7.19 -11.38 22.12
N GLY A 143 -6.21 -11.37 23.02
CA GLY A 143 -6.38 -10.98 24.43
C GLY A 143 -6.93 -9.57 24.59
N GLN A 144 -6.65 -8.64 23.67
CA GLN A 144 -7.24 -7.31 23.66
C GLN A 144 -8.76 -7.36 23.46
N THR A 145 -9.23 -8.23 22.58
CA THR A 145 -10.67 -8.43 22.34
C THR A 145 -11.32 -9.15 23.50
N GLU A 146 -10.66 -10.15 24.07
CA GLU A 146 -11.14 -10.93 25.23
C GLU A 146 -11.23 -10.04 26.48
N GLY A 147 -10.19 -9.25 26.78
CA GLY A 147 -10.17 -8.31 27.88
C GLY A 147 -11.25 -7.25 27.78
N ALA A 148 -11.45 -6.66 26.59
CA ALA A 148 -12.52 -5.70 26.36
C ALA A 148 -13.92 -6.31 26.60
N LYS A 149 -14.15 -7.56 26.16
CA LYS A 149 -15.39 -8.28 26.40
C LYS A 149 -15.59 -8.63 27.87
N ALA A 150 -14.53 -8.98 28.59
CA ALA A 150 -14.59 -9.30 30.02
C ALA A 150 -15.09 -8.13 30.88
N ILE A 151 -14.80 -6.89 30.48
CA ILE A 151 -15.32 -5.68 31.12
C ILE A 151 -16.67 -5.20 30.55
N GLY A 152 -17.33 -6.03 29.72
CA GLY A 152 -18.68 -5.77 29.21
C GLY A 152 -18.76 -4.88 27.97
N MET A 153 -17.65 -4.62 27.26
CA MET A 153 -17.68 -3.86 26.01
C MET A 153 -18.40 -4.63 24.90
N THR A 154 -19.28 -3.92 24.18
CA THR A 154 -19.89 -4.45 22.95
C THR A 154 -18.83 -4.59 21.86
N HIS A 155 -19.13 -5.40 20.83
CA HIS A 155 -18.21 -5.56 19.71
C HIS A 155 -17.82 -4.22 19.07
N TRP A 156 -18.77 -3.32 18.89
CA TRP A 156 -18.53 -2.00 18.32
C TRP A 156 -17.61 -1.14 19.21
N GLN A 157 -17.88 -1.13 20.53
CA GLN A 157 -17.01 -0.43 21.49
C GLN A 157 -15.59 -1.00 21.48
N THR A 158 -15.45 -2.33 21.49
CA THR A 158 -14.15 -3.01 21.38
C THR A 158 -13.43 -2.62 20.09
N MET A 159 -14.13 -2.66 18.95
CA MET A 159 -13.54 -2.31 17.67
C MET A 159 -13.06 -0.86 17.63
N MET A 160 -13.92 0.10 18.02
CA MET A 160 -13.62 1.52 17.87
C MET A 160 -12.63 2.05 18.92
N ASN A 161 -12.66 1.52 20.15
CA ASN A 161 -11.88 2.07 21.26
C ASN A 161 -10.60 1.29 21.56
N VAL A 162 -10.53 0.00 21.16
CA VAL A 162 -9.39 -0.87 21.50
C VAL A 162 -8.66 -1.33 20.26
N ILE A 163 -9.36 -1.95 19.32
CA ILE A 163 -8.71 -2.63 18.17
C ILE A 163 -8.30 -1.64 17.09
N LEU A 164 -9.22 -0.81 16.62
CA LEU A 164 -8.99 0.09 15.50
C LEU A 164 -7.87 1.11 15.72
N PRO A 165 -7.73 1.76 16.90
CA PRO A 165 -6.62 2.66 17.15
C PRO A 165 -5.25 1.98 17.11
N GLN A 166 -5.16 0.73 17.56
CA GLN A 166 -3.95 -0.08 17.49
C GLN A 166 -3.68 -0.54 16.04
N ALA A 167 -4.72 -1.03 15.35
CA ALA A 167 -4.62 -1.46 13.96
C ALA A 167 -4.15 -0.31 13.04
N ILE A 168 -4.68 0.91 13.22
CA ILE A 168 -4.27 2.08 12.43
C ILE A 168 -2.78 2.36 12.63
N ARG A 169 -2.25 2.27 13.84
CA ARG A 169 -0.81 2.43 14.09
C ARG A 169 0.01 1.38 13.33
N ASN A 170 -0.44 0.11 13.35
CA ASN A 170 0.25 -0.99 12.68
C ASN A 170 0.25 -0.84 11.15
N ILE A 171 -0.77 -0.21 10.55
CA ILE A 171 -0.87 -0.02 9.10
C ILE A 171 -0.33 1.33 8.62
N MET A 172 0.09 2.22 9.51
CA MET A 172 0.60 3.55 9.15
C MET A 172 1.76 3.51 8.14
N PRO A 173 2.77 2.63 8.29
CA PRO A 173 3.83 2.47 7.28
C PRO A 173 3.28 2.05 5.91
N GLN A 174 2.24 1.21 5.89
CA GLN A 174 1.61 0.78 4.65
C GLN A 174 0.83 1.93 3.97
N ILE A 175 0.18 2.81 4.75
CA ILE A 175 -0.45 4.03 4.22
C ILE A 175 0.59 4.91 3.54
N GLY A 176 1.73 5.12 4.22
CA GLY A 176 2.84 5.88 3.66
C GLY A 176 3.40 5.27 2.38
N ASN A 177 3.58 3.96 2.35
CA ASN A 177 4.04 3.25 1.15
C ASN A 177 3.04 3.38 -0.01
N ASN A 178 1.74 3.27 0.23
CA ASN A 178 0.72 3.49 -0.80
C ASN A 178 0.75 4.92 -1.35
N PHE A 179 1.01 5.92 -0.51
CA PHE A 179 1.18 7.30 -0.99
C PHE A 179 2.37 7.43 -1.95
N ILE A 180 3.54 6.84 -1.61
CA ILE A 180 4.72 6.84 -2.49
C ILE A 180 4.43 6.10 -3.81
N ILE A 181 3.70 4.98 -3.76
CA ILE A 181 3.27 4.25 -4.94
C ILE A 181 2.35 5.13 -5.79
N ASN A 182 1.36 5.77 -5.19
CA ASN A 182 0.40 6.63 -5.88
C ASN A 182 1.09 7.79 -6.61
N ILE A 183 2.17 8.39 -6.07
CA ILE A 183 2.94 9.42 -6.78
C ILE A 183 3.37 8.92 -8.17
N LYS A 184 3.75 7.67 -8.30
CA LYS A 184 4.17 7.07 -9.58
C LYS A 184 2.97 6.60 -10.40
N ASP A 185 2.00 5.99 -9.76
CA ASP A 185 0.85 5.35 -10.39
C ASP A 185 -0.13 6.37 -10.99
N THR A 186 -0.13 7.63 -10.51
CA THR A 186 -0.86 8.72 -11.18
C THR A 186 -0.45 8.90 -12.63
N SER A 187 0.77 8.50 -13.03
CA SER A 187 1.24 8.52 -14.41
C SER A 187 0.34 7.75 -15.38
N VAL A 188 -0.36 6.73 -14.89
CA VAL A 188 -1.32 5.95 -15.70
C VAL A 188 -2.48 6.82 -16.20
N MET A 189 -2.79 7.93 -15.52
CA MET A 189 -3.90 8.82 -15.86
C MET A 189 -3.68 9.60 -17.17
N PHE A 190 -2.47 9.56 -17.75
CA PHE A 190 -2.24 10.10 -19.09
C PHE A 190 -3.17 9.47 -20.16
N ILE A 191 -3.58 8.20 -19.95
CA ILE A 191 -4.45 7.47 -20.89
C ILE A 191 -5.84 8.11 -21.05
N ILE A 192 -6.31 8.81 -20.03
CA ILE A 192 -7.57 9.55 -20.06
C ILE A 192 -7.38 11.05 -20.35
N GLY A 193 -6.15 11.47 -20.68
CA GLY A 193 -5.80 12.85 -21.00
C GLY A 193 -5.56 13.74 -19.78
N PHE A 194 -5.45 13.19 -18.58
CA PHE A 194 -5.17 13.98 -17.37
C PHE A 194 -3.73 14.49 -17.37
N MET A 195 -3.55 15.81 -17.26
CA MET A 195 -2.27 16.50 -17.39
C MET A 195 -1.51 16.49 -16.04
N GLU A 196 -0.97 15.34 -15.68
CA GLU A 196 0.00 15.14 -14.60
C GLU A 196 1.44 15.11 -15.16
N PHE A 197 2.44 14.79 -14.37
CA PHE A 197 3.85 14.94 -14.73
C PHE A 197 4.26 14.11 -15.95
N PHE A 198 3.83 12.84 -16.07
CA PHE A 198 4.11 12.00 -17.24
C PHE A 198 3.38 12.48 -18.51
N ALA A 199 2.13 12.93 -18.37
CA ALA A 199 1.38 13.48 -19.49
C ALA A 199 2.05 14.76 -20.04
N VAL A 200 2.65 15.58 -19.17
CA VAL A 200 3.45 16.75 -19.57
C VAL A 200 4.67 16.31 -20.39
N HIS A 201 5.43 15.30 -19.93
CA HIS A 201 6.52 14.72 -20.70
C HIS A 201 6.06 14.32 -22.11
N ARG A 202 4.98 13.53 -22.20
CA ARG A 202 4.42 13.08 -23.48
C ARG A 202 4.07 14.25 -24.41
N THR A 203 3.50 15.31 -23.86
CA THR A 203 3.13 16.52 -24.63
C THR A 203 4.39 17.25 -25.13
N ILE A 204 5.40 17.43 -24.29
CA ILE A 204 6.65 18.10 -24.66
C ILE A 204 7.38 17.29 -25.75
N VAL A 205 7.45 15.98 -25.59
CA VAL A 205 8.06 15.09 -26.59
C VAL A 205 7.33 15.15 -27.93
N GLY A 206 5.99 15.21 -27.91
CA GLY A 206 5.20 15.36 -29.13
C GLY A 206 5.52 16.64 -29.91
N ASN A 207 5.95 17.71 -29.23
CA ASN A 207 6.29 19.00 -29.85
C ASN A 207 7.76 19.12 -30.28
N ASN A 208 8.70 18.41 -29.61
CA ASN A 208 10.13 18.62 -29.77
C ASN A 208 10.91 17.39 -30.25
N PHE A 209 10.30 16.22 -30.23
CA PHE A 209 10.90 14.93 -30.57
C PHE A 209 12.13 14.55 -29.69
N LEU A 210 12.38 15.28 -28.61
CA LEU A 210 13.45 15.02 -27.64
C LEU A 210 12.98 14.05 -26.55
N TYR A 211 12.77 12.79 -26.95
CA TYR A 211 12.21 11.78 -26.06
C TYR A 211 13.10 11.50 -24.85
N PHE A 212 14.37 11.15 -25.10
CA PHE A 212 15.29 10.73 -24.04
C PHE A 212 15.67 11.87 -23.08
N PRO A 213 16.02 13.10 -23.56
CA PRO A 213 16.28 14.22 -22.66
C PRO A 213 15.10 14.58 -21.75
N SER A 214 13.87 14.55 -22.26
CA SER A 214 12.66 14.79 -21.48
C SER A 214 12.40 13.66 -20.49
N ALA A 215 12.65 12.39 -20.84
CA ALA A 215 12.53 11.25 -19.95
C ALA A 215 13.54 11.32 -18.79
N VAL A 216 14.74 11.87 -18.99
CA VAL A 216 15.71 12.10 -17.92
C VAL A 216 15.16 13.10 -16.89
N ILE A 217 14.56 14.22 -17.34
CA ILE A 217 13.93 15.20 -16.44
C ILE A 217 12.85 14.53 -15.61
N GLU A 218 12.03 13.71 -16.24
CA GLU A 218 10.92 13.03 -15.59
C GLU A 218 11.39 11.98 -14.58
N MET A 219 12.36 11.14 -14.96
CA MET A 219 12.94 10.14 -14.07
C MET A 219 13.53 10.78 -12.81
N VAL A 220 14.33 11.86 -12.98
CA VAL A 220 14.90 12.60 -11.86
C VAL A 220 13.79 13.25 -11.03
N GLY A 221 12.77 13.80 -11.67
CA GLY A 221 11.62 14.40 -10.98
C GLY A 221 10.87 13.41 -10.11
N TYR A 222 10.44 12.26 -10.65
CA TYR A 222 9.76 11.21 -9.87
C TYR A 222 10.65 10.66 -8.75
N LEU A 223 11.94 10.44 -9.01
CA LEU A 223 12.87 10.00 -7.98
C LEU A 223 12.96 11.02 -6.84
N THR A 224 13.08 12.30 -7.17
CA THR A 224 13.11 13.39 -6.18
C THR A 224 11.82 13.43 -5.35
N LEU A 225 10.65 13.37 -6.01
CA LEU A 225 9.35 13.37 -5.33
C LEU A 225 9.18 12.19 -4.38
N THR A 226 9.54 10.98 -4.82
CA THR A 226 9.42 9.77 -4.01
C THR A 226 10.42 9.74 -2.85
N LEU A 227 11.65 10.26 -3.05
CA LEU A 227 12.62 10.42 -1.96
C LEU A 227 12.15 11.43 -0.92
N LEU A 228 11.67 12.61 -1.33
CA LEU A 228 11.13 13.62 -0.42
C LEU A 228 9.93 13.09 0.35
N ALA A 229 9.00 12.40 -0.31
CA ALA A 229 7.87 11.74 0.34
C ALA A 229 8.34 10.69 1.35
N SER A 230 9.33 9.85 0.99
CA SER A 230 9.89 8.81 1.87
C SER A 230 10.58 9.40 3.10
N PHE A 231 11.31 10.53 2.96
CA PHE A 231 11.92 11.22 4.09
C PHE A 231 10.85 11.83 5.00
N GLY A 232 9.83 12.48 4.43
CA GLY A 232 8.71 13.05 5.17
C GLY A 232 7.95 11.99 5.97
N LEU A 233 7.64 10.85 5.36
CA LEU A 233 6.93 9.74 6.01
C LEU A 233 7.74 9.14 7.15
N ARG A 234 9.04 8.87 6.96
CA ARG A 234 9.91 8.39 8.05
C ARG A 234 9.98 9.37 9.23
N ALA A 235 9.95 10.68 8.97
CA ALA A 235 9.90 11.67 10.03
C ALA A 235 8.57 11.66 10.80
N ILE A 236 7.45 11.40 10.12
CA ILE A 236 6.13 11.24 10.73
C ILE A 236 6.07 9.94 11.55
N GLU A 237 6.49 8.81 10.99
CA GLU A 237 6.56 7.51 11.66
C GLU A 237 7.37 7.59 12.95
N LYS A 238 8.57 8.18 12.90
CA LYS A 238 9.42 8.38 14.09
C LYS A 238 8.73 9.19 15.19
N ARG A 239 7.87 10.15 14.83
CA ARG A 239 7.10 10.92 15.83
C ARG A 239 5.92 10.15 16.42
N LEU A 240 5.34 9.22 15.65
CA LEU A 240 4.20 8.41 16.09
C LEU A 240 4.61 7.22 16.96
N ASP A 241 5.79 6.63 16.68
CA ASP A 241 6.29 5.47 17.44
C ASP A 241 6.83 5.84 18.83
N GLY A 242 7.09 7.14 19.08
CA GLY A 242 7.70 7.61 20.34
C GLY A 242 9.08 6.98 20.58
N ASP A 243 9.61 7.16 21.81
CA ASP A 243 10.92 6.62 22.22
C ASP A 243 10.94 5.11 22.52
N SER A 244 9.84 4.40 22.29
CA SER A 244 9.81 2.96 22.42
C SER A 244 10.54 2.33 21.23
N SER A 245 11.78 1.92 21.45
CA SER A 245 12.64 1.22 20.51
C SER A 245 12.09 -0.17 20.16
N TYR A 246 10.99 -0.23 19.41
CA TYR A 246 10.72 -1.40 18.59
C TYR A 246 11.69 -1.31 17.42
N GLN A 247 12.81 -1.98 17.53
CA GLN A 247 13.58 -2.36 16.36
C GLN A 247 12.70 -3.27 15.52
N LEU A 248 11.94 -2.65 14.60
CA LEU A 248 11.41 -3.40 13.47
C LEU A 248 12.64 -3.96 12.77
N ALA A 249 12.86 -5.26 12.90
CA ALA A 249 13.85 -5.95 12.11
C ALA A 249 13.69 -5.44 10.69
N HIS A 250 14.77 -4.95 10.09
CA HIS A 250 14.82 -4.62 8.68
C HIS A 250 14.48 -5.91 7.94
N THR A 251 13.20 -6.09 7.67
CA THR A 251 12.74 -7.16 6.82
C THR A 251 13.06 -6.68 5.42
N ASP A 252 14.15 -7.17 4.87
CA ASP A 252 14.51 -6.96 3.48
C ASP A 252 13.27 -7.18 2.62
N GLN A 253 12.94 -6.22 1.76
CA GLN A 253 11.80 -6.33 0.84
C GLN A 253 11.89 -7.61 -0.02
N LEU A 254 13.08 -8.17 -0.18
CA LEU A 254 13.34 -9.46 -0.83
C LEU A 254 12.78 -10.67 -0.06
N THR A 255 12.71 -10.62 1.26
CA THR A 255 12.11 -11.71 2.07
C THR A 255 10.59 -11.68 2.04
N MET A 256 9.98 -10.51 1.87
CA MET A 256 8.52 -10.41 1.65
C MET A 256 8.08 -10.98 0.30
N ALA A 257 8.90 -10.84 -0.74
CA ALA A 257 8.64 -11.42 -2.06
C ALA A 257 8.74 -12.96 -2.07
N ALA A 258 9.45 -13.55 -1.13
CA ALA A 258 9.66 -15.01 -1.03
C ALA A 258 8.63 -15.75 -0.17
N GLY A 259 7.65 -15.06 0.43
CA GLY A 259 6.57 -15.71 1.21
C GLY A 259 7.02 -16.44 2.48
N THR A 260 8.24 -16.23 2.92
CA THR A 260 8.80 -16.93 4.07
C THR A 260 8.69 -16.05 5.32
N TYR A 261 7.57 -16.11 6.00
CA TYR A 261 7.47 -15.66 7.39
C TYR A 261 8.23 -16.66 8.28
N SER A 262 9.51 -16.46 8.50
CA SER A 262 10.16 -17.03 9.67
C SER A 262 9.85 -16.11 10.86
N HIS A 263 8.84 -16.46 11.65
CA HIS A 263 8.80 -15.95 13.02
C HIS A 263 10.16 -16.25 13.68
N PRO A 264 10.85 -15.24 14.26
CA PRO A 264 11.93 -15.56 15.17
C PRO A 264 11.27 -16.43 16.27
N ALA A 265 11.64 -17.69 16.30
CA ALA A 265 11.19 -18.60 17.34
C ALA A 265 11.52 -17.92 18.67
N ARG A 266 10.50 -17.50 19.39
CA ARG A 266 10.64 -17.07 20.78
C ARG A 266 11.19 -18.30 21.48
N SER A 267 12.49 -18.30 21.78
CA SER A 267 13.11 -19.40 22.53
C SER A 267 12.33 -19.52 23.84
N SER A 268 11.51 -20.54 23.92
CA SER A 268 10.81 -20.87 25.15
C SER A 268 11.89 -21.18 26.17
N PRO A 269 11.76 -20.78 27.45
CA PRO A 269 12.68 -21.18 28.52
C PRO A 269 12.83 -22.71 28.65
N PHE A 270 11.96 -23.47 28.00
CA PHE A 270 12.01 -24.94 27.92
C PHE A 270 12.97 -25.47 26.83
N ASP A 271 13.25 -24.69 25.77
CA ASP A 271 14.13 -25.14 24.68
C ASP A 271 15.61 -25.12 25.05
N GLU A 272 16.03 -24.21 25.93
CA GLU A 272 17.42 -24.19 26.43
C GLU A 272 17.76 -25.41 27.28
N LYS A 273 16.81 -25.90 28.11
CA LYS A 273 17.02 -27.10 28.93
C LYS A 273 17.01 -28.38 28.10
N SER A 274 16.24 -28.44 27.01
CA SER A 274 16.22 -29.63 26.14
C SER A 274 17.47 -29.70 25.28
N THR A 275 18.03 -28.58 24.83
CA THR A 275 19.26 -28.54 24.04
C THR A 275 20.50 -28.95 24.86
N ASP A 276 20.55 -28.58 26.14
CA ASP A 276 21.63 -28.97 27.05
C ASP A 276 21.55 -30.45 27.48
N GLN A 277 20.36 -31.00 27.63
CA GLN A 277 20.19 -32.44 27.87
C GLN A 277 20.61 -33.25 26.64
N ILE A 278 20.25 -32.83 25.43
CA ILE A 278 20.65 -33.51 24.18
C ILE A 278 22.18 -33.46 24.00
N LYS A 279 22.81 -32.31 24.29
CA LYS A 279 24.30 -32.22 24.29
C LYS A 279 24.96 -33.11 25.29
N LYS A 280 24.45 -33.20 26.53
CA LYS A 280 24.98 -34.08 27.57
C LYS A 280 24.84 -35.57 27.19
N THR A 281 23.71 -35.96 26.63
CA THR A 281 23.49 -37.35 26.16
C THR A 281 24.39 -37.70 24.97
N ARG A 282 24.64 -36.80 24.04
CA ARG A 282 25.60 -37.02 22.93
C ARG A 282 27.05 -37.16 23.40
N LEU A 283 27.43 -36.39 24.42
CA LEU A 283 28.77 -36.48 25.01
C LEU A 283 28.98 -37.80 25.79
N SER A 284 27.96 -38.27 26.51
CA SER A 284 28.01 -39.55 27.23
C SER A 284 28.09 -40.76 26.28
N LEU A 285 27.36 -40.72 25.16
CA LEU A 285 27.40 -41.75 24.12
C LEU A 285 28.76 -41.81 23.39
N LYS A 286 29.42 -40.64 23.22
CA LYS A 286 30.77 -40.59 22.62
C LYS A 286 31.85 -41.14 23.54
N HIS A 287 31.72 -40.99 24.87
CA HIS A 287 32.66 -41.52 25.85
C HIS A 287 32.44 -43.01 26.15
N GLY A 288 31.22 -43.53 25.98
CA GLY A 288 30.89 -44.93 26.11
C GLY A 288 31.45 -45.81 24.97
N ARG A 289 31.61 -45.26 23.78
CA ARG A 289 32.09 -45.96 22.58
C ARG A 289 33.61 -46.20 22.57
N ASN A 290 34.38 -45.43 23.35
CA ASN A 290 35.85 -45.55 23.46
C ASN A 290 36.29 -46.43 24.59
N ARG A 291 35.38 -47.08 25.34
CA ARG A 291 35.73 -48.06 26.42
C ARG A 291 35.43 -49.52 26.08
N GLY A 292 34.99 -49.80 24.86
CA GLY A 292 34.66 -51.17 24.40
C GLY A 292 35.69 -51.83 23.49
N GLU A 293 36.82 -51.16 23.24
CA GLU A 293 37.91 -51.70 22.44
C GLU A 293 39.21 -51.57 23.24
N ARG A 294 39.40 -52.47 24.24
CA ARG A 294 40.70 -52.92 24.77
C ARG A 294 40.54 -54.31 25.38
#